data_6693664c734a7ef9022d3fafd36afed7
#
_entry.id   6693664c734a7ef9022d3fafd36afed7
#
_cell.length_a   1.000
_cell.length_b   1.000
_cell.length_c   1.000
_cell.angle_alpha   90.00
_cell.angle_beta   90.00
_cell.angle_gamma   90.00
#
_symmetry.space_group_name_H-M   'P 1'
#
loop_
_entity.id
_entity.type
_entity.pdbx_description
1 polymer ?
#
loop_
_entity_poly.entity_id
_entity_poly.type
_entity_poly.pdbx_seq_one_letter_code
_entity_poly.pdbx_strand_id
1 'polypeptide(L)'
;VGSEMCIETDPNSIPIAEIVADTNADFGAAINDIVSAHPECSETTITYDYEDGHTWASYWPEVLAIFAVHTNLDSDSDVVVINAAQMQRIQDTFWSMHEITYEVEEVDTTPEPTEDEPDPEQQTDYILHITVSSKTVDELAELYNFTQDQNDILHELLSDEMRPTLMALCGGSIGIIEDGELLWPLPGHTYISCNFGDDDAYGNSGHRGTDIPAPEGTPILAAHGGTVIISGWNNSYGNQVLLDNGAGLSTRYAHMTQTAVTAGEAVTAGQVIGYVGSTGDSTGNHLHFEVMQNSVRMNPLQLVVVPQ
;
A
#
# COMPACT_ATOMS: atom_id res chain seq x y z
N VAL A 1 6.30 -24.53 39.26
CA VAL A 1 7.65 -24.08 38.91
C VAL A 1 7.59 -23.85 37.40
N GLY A 2 7.27 -22.64 36.97
CA GLY A 2 7.25 -22.24 35.59
C GLY A 2 8.68 -22.03 35.10
N SER A 3 9.09 -22.78 34.09
CA SER A 3 10.27 -22.44 33.32
C SER A 3 9.92 -21.27 32.41
N GLU A 4 10.39 -20.08 32.75
CA GLU A 4 10.51 -18.99 31.80
C GLU A 4 11.48 -19.46 30.72
N MET A 5 10.95 -19.69 29.54
CA MET A 5 11.75 -19.95 28.34
C MET A 5 12.33 -18.57 27.95
N CYS A 6 13.54 -18.28 28.43
CA CYS A 6 14.30 -17.15 27.91
C CYS A 6 14.63 -17.47 26.44
N ILE A 7 13.96 -16.80 25.53
CA ILE A 7 14.38 -16.74 24.14
C ILE A 7 15.64 -15.88 24.15
N GLU A 8 16.83 -16.49 24.14
CA GLU A 8 18.07 -15.80 23.84
C GLU A 8 17.99 -15.37 22.37
N THR A 9 17.66 -14.10 22.14
CA THR A 9 17.80 -13.52 20.80
C THR A 9 19.29 -13.38 20.51
N ASP A 10 19.77 -14.03 19.44
CA ASP A 10 21.12 -13.80 18.92
C ASP A 10 21.26 -12.29 18.65
N PRO A 11 22.24 -11.59 19.25
CA PRO A 11 22.43 -10.15 19.07
C PRO A 11 22.75 -9.76 17.60
N ASN A 12 23.01 -10.73 16.72
CA ASN A 12 23.22 -10.52 15.29
C ASN A 12 22.00 -10.91 14.44
N SER A 13 20.87 -11.29 15.05
CA SER A 13 19.66 -11.61 14.30
C SER A 13 18.97 -10.30 13.87
N ILE A 14 18.57 -10.24 12.59
CA ILE A 14 17.82 -9.13 12.03
C ILE A 14 16.34 -9.52 12.08
N PRO A 15 15.47 -8.73 12.72
CA PRO A 15 14.03 -8.97 12.73
C PRO A 15 13.46 -8.91 11.30
N ILE A 16 12.61 -9.87 10.92
CA ILE A 16 11.94 -9.87 9.61
C ILE A 16 11.15 -8.58 9.41
N ALA A 17 10.49 -8.07 10.44
CA ALA A 17 9.75 -6.81 10.39
C ALA A 17 10.61 -5.59 10.00
N GLU A 18 11.88 -5.56 10.41
CA GLU A 18 12.84 -4.52 10.01
C GLU A 18 13.18 -4.65 8.52
N ILE A 19 13.42 -5.88 8.03
CA ILE A 19 13.66 -6.16 6.60
C ILE A 19 12.48 -5.72 5.75
N VAL A 20 11.26 -6.02 6.21
CA VAL A 20 10.00 -5.63 5.56
C VAL A 20 9.90 -4.10 5.45
N ALA A 21 10.13 -3.38 6.56
CA ALA A 21 10.04 -1.93 6.60
C ALA A 21 11.07 -1.27 5.69
N ASP A 22 12.33 -1.70 5.77
CA ASP A 22 13.42 -1.16 4.95
C ASP A 22 13.19 -1.42 3.46
N THR A 23 12.78 -2.65 3.09
CA THR A 23 12.54 -3.00 1.69
C THR A 23 11.33 -2.26 1.10
N ASN A 24 10.26 -2.07 1.89
CA ASN A 24 9.12 -1.26 1.47
C ASN A 24 9.53 0.21 1.24
N ALA A 25 10.37 0.76 2.11
CA ALA A 25 10.90 2.12 1.95
C ALA A 25 11.78 2.24 0.68
N ASP A 26 12.66 1.27 0.43
CA ASP A 26 13.51 1.23 -0.76
C ASP A 26 12.68 1.12 -2.04
N PHE A 27 11.60 0.32 -2.03
CA PHE A 27 10.70 0.18 -3.17
C PHE A 27 9.93 1.48 -3.45
N GLY A 28 9.41 2.13 -2.40
CA GLY A 28 8.79 3.45 -2.52
C GLY A 28 9.76 4.51 -3.01
N ALA A 29 11.03 4.48 -2.55
CA ALA A 29 12.08 5.37 -3.02
C ALA A 29 12.38 5.16 -4.51
N ALA A 30 12.40 3.91 -5.00
CA ALA A 30 12.62 3.62 -6.43
C ALA A 30 11.52 4.24 -7.32
N ILE A 31 10.25 4.23 -6.88
CA ILE A 31 9.15 4.92 -7.58
C ILE A 31 9.40 6.44 -7.59
N ASN A 32 9.78 7.03 -6.45
CA ASN A 32 10.06 8.46 -6.35
C ASN A 32 11.28 8.88 -7.19
N ASP A 33 12.28 8.02 -7.31
CA ASP A 33 13.47 8.27 -8.15
C ASP A 33 13.08 8.36 -9.63
N ILE A 34 12.15 7.52 -10.09
CA ILE A 34 11.60 7.59 -11.47
C ILE A 34 10.89 8.93 -11.66
N VAL A 35 10.01 9.34 -10.75
CA VAL A 35 9.32 10.64 -10.81
C VAL A 35 10.31 11.79 -10.84
N SER A 36 11.34 11.75 -9.98
CA SER A 36 12.35 12.80 -9.89
C SER A 36 13.25 12.87 -11.11
N ALA A 37 13.41 11.76 -11.84
CA ALA A 37 14.20 11.70 -13.08
C ALA A 37 13.47 12.30 -14.28
N HIS A 38 12.17 12.56 -14.19
CA HIS A 38 11.32 13.09 -15.26
C HIS A 38 10.68 14.45 -14.88
N PRO A 39 11.48 15.49 -14.58
CA PRO A 39 10.98 16.81 -14.19
C PRO A 39 10.26 17.56 -15.32
N GLU A 40 10.40 17.08 -16.57
CA GLU A 40 9.70 17.59 -17.74
C GLU A 40 8.21 17.21 -17.75
N CYS A 41 7.80 16.18 -17.01
CA CYS A 41 6.41 15.75 -16.96
C CYS A 41 5.60 16.65 -16.01
N SER A 42 4.52 17.20 -16.53
CA SER A 42 3.57 18.03 -15.75
C SER A 42 2.65 17.21 -14.87
N GLU A 43 2.43 15.95 -15.24
CA GLU A 43 1.57 14.99 -14.54
C GLU A 43 2.25 13.64 -14.42
N THR A 44 2.00 12.95 -13.29
CA THR A 44 2.42 11.56 -13.08
C THR A 44 1.21 10.72 -12.68
N THR A 45 1.00 9.61 -13.40
CA THR A 45 -0.01 8.61 -13.05
C THR A 45 0.69 7.34 -12.58
N ILE A 46 0.22 6.74 -11.47
CA ILE A 46 0.75 5.48 -10.96
C ILE A 46 -0.37 4.45 -10.98
N THR A 47 -0.19 3.40 -11.78
CA THR A 47 -1.10 2.27 -11.88
C THR A 47 -0.54 1.09 -11.10
N TYR A 48 -1.36 0.51 -10.22
CA TYR A 48 -1.02 -0.66 -9.45
C TYR A 48 -1.78 -1.86 -10.03
N ASP A 49 -1.05 -2.71 -10.76
CA ASP A 49 -1.58 -3.93 -11.38
C ASP A 49 -1.38 -5.11 -10.41
N TYR A 50 -2.23 -5.14 -9.40
CA TYR A 50 -2.32 -6.17 -8.37
C TYR A 50 -3.74 -6.69 -8.28
N GLU A 51 -3.90 -7.92 -7.79
CA GLU A 51 -5.22 -8.44 -7.46
C GLU A 51 -5.95 -7.53 -6.46
N ASP A 52 -7.28 -7.58 -6.44
CA ASP A 52 -8.18 -6.67 -5.71
C ASP A 52 -7.68 -6.24 -4.31
N GLY A 53 -7.25 -4.98 -4.21
CA GLY A 53 -6.85 -4.34 -2.95
C GLY A 53 -5.44 -4.68 -2.46
N HIS A 54 -4.70 -5.52 -3.17
CA HIS A 54 -3.31 -5.83 -2.85
C HIS A 54 -2.37 -4.70 -3.29
N THR A 55 -1.22 -4.62 -2.61
CA THR A 55 -0.08 -3.76 -2.94
C THR A 55 1.19 -4.57 -2.68
N TRP A 56 2.35 -4.07 -3.08
CA TRP A 56 3.61 -4.77 -2.77
C TRP A 56 3.77 -5.10 -1.28
N ALA A 57 3.28 -4.24 -0.38
CA ALA A 57 3.36 -4.46 1.06
C ALA A 57 2.48 -5.62 1.56
N SER A 58 1.44 -6.02 0.81
CA SER A 58 0.58 -7.15 1.18
C SER A 58 1.09 -8.52 0.73
N TYR A 59 2.14 -8.55 -0.12
CA TYR A 59 2.73 -9.79 -0.65
C TYR A 59 3.86 -10.38 0.21
N TRP A 60 4.11 -9.83 1.39
CA TRP A 60 5.17 -10.33 2.27
C TRP A 60 5.01 -11.78 2.72
N PRO A 61 3.81 -12.32 2.99
CA PRO A 61 3.63 -13.75 3.23
C PRO A 61 4.12 -14.62 2.06
N GLU A 62 3.82 -14.21 0.83
CA GLU A 62 4.27 -14.87 -0.40
C GLU A 62 5.79 -14.82 -0.55
N VAL A 63 6.39 -13.66 -0.32
CA VAL A 63 7.85 -13.47 -0.35
C VAL A 63 8.54 -14.39 0.66
N LEU A 64 8.03 -14.44 1.90
CA LEU A 64 8.61 -15.29 2.95
C LEU A 64 8.40 -16.78 2.66
N ALA A 65 7.25 -17.18 2.12
CA ALA A 65 6.98 -18.57 1.76
C ALA A 65 7.92 -19.03 0.64
N ILE A 66 8.08 -18.24 -0.41
CA ILE A 66 9.03 -18.51 -1.51
C ILE A 66 10.46 -18.56 -0.98
N PHE A 67 10.87 -17.60 -0.15
CA PHE A 67 12.20 -17.58 0.47
C PHE A 67 12.45 -18.86 1.28
N ALA A 68 11.48 -19.26 2.12
CA ALA A 68 11.60 -20.45 2.96
C ALA A 68 11.79 -21.73 2.12
N VAL A 69 10.98 -21.91 1.09
CA VAL A 69 11.05 -23.07 0.19
C VAL A 69 12.32 -23.05 -0.66
N HIS A 70 12.70 -21.88 -1.20
CA HIS A 70 13.88 -21.73 -2.05
C HIS A 70 15.18 -21.95 -1.28
N THR A 71 15.25 -21.61 -0.01
CA THR A 71 16.46 -21.76 0.80
C THR A 71 16.60 -23.13 1.46
N ASN A 72 15.64 -24.08 1.24
CA ASN A 72 15.61 -25.36 1.90
C ASN A 72 15.90 -25.22 3.41
N LEU A 73 15.08 -24.43 4.09
CA LEU A 73 15.15 -24.35 5.54
C LEU A 73 14.84 -25.74 6.09
N ASP A 74 15.91 -26.50 6.36
CA ASP A 74 15.82 -27.84 6.91
C ASP A 74 14.95 -27.81 8.18
N SER A 75 13.99 -28.71 8.24
CA SER A 75 13.00 -28.84 9.32
C SER A 75 13.63 -29.17 10.71
N ASP A 76 14.93 -29.32 10.78
CA ASP A 76 15.68 -29.63 12.00
C ASP A 76 16.33 -28.40 12.68
N SER A 77 16.23 -27.22 12.14
CA SER A 77 16.72 -26.00 12.82
C SER A 77 15.61 -25.34 13.64
N ASP A 78 15.60 -25.58 14.92
CA ASP A 78 14.63 -25.01 15.89
C ASP A 78 14.68 -23.46 16.02
N VAL A 79 15.59 -22.78 15.33
CA VAL A 79 15.72 -21.32 15.35
C VAL A 79 16.22 -20.80 14.00
N VAL A 80 15.38 -20.12 13.25
CA VAL A 80 15.78 -19.40 12.05
C VAL A 80 16.33 -18.03 12.45
N VAL A 81 17.64 -17.94 12.58
CA VAL A 81 18.33 -16.66 12.76
C VAL A 81 18.55 -16.04 11.38
N ILE A 82 17.88 -14.92 11.09
CA ILE A 82 18.09 -14.18 9.85
C ILE A 82 19.38 -13.38 9.97
N ASN A 83 20.40 -13.78 9.23
CA ASN A 83 21.65 -13.06 9.08
C ASN A 83 21.63 -12.18 7.83
N ALA A 84 22.67 -11.35 7.63
CA ALA A 84 22.76 -10.43 6.50
C ALA A 84 22.64 -11.10 5.11
N ALA A 85 23.11 -12.34 4.94
CA ALA A 85 23.00 -13.05 3.67
C ALA A 85 21.55 -13.55 3.43
N GLN A 86 20.85 -13.93 4.48
CA GLN A 86 19.44 -14.30 4.39
C GLN A 86 18.54 -13.08 4.21
N MET A 87 18.86 -11.97 4.88
CA MET A 87 18.20 -10.67 4.64
C MET A 87 18.27 -10.32 3.14
N GLN A 88 19.47 -10.34 2.56
CA GLN A 88 19.63 -10.03 1.13
C GLN A 88 18.80 -10.96 0.24
N ARG A 89 18.71 -12.26 0.55
CA ARG A 89 17.87 -13.19 -0.21
C ARG A 89 16.37 -12.92 -0.08
N ILE A 90 15.91 -12.50 1.09
CA ILE A 90 14.51 -12.07 1.28
C ILE A 90 14.24 -10.85 0.41
N GLN A 91 15.11 -9.85 0.43
CA GLN A 91 15.03 -8.66 -0.40
C GLN A 91 15.07 -9.01 -1.90
N ASP A 92 16.01 -9.87 -2.32
CA ASP A 92 16.11 -10.33 -3.71
C ASP A 92 14.82 -11.06 -4.16
N THR A 93 14.21 -11.85 -3.27
CA THR A 93 12.93 -12.53 -3.55
C THR A 93 11.80 -11.49 -3.73
N PHE A 94 11.73 -10.48 -2.87
CA PHE A 94 10.79 -9.37 -2.99
C PHE A 94 10.95 -8.64 -4.33
N TRP A 95 12.17 -8.24 -4.68
CA TRP A 95 12.46 -7.57 -5.95
C TRP A 95 12.25 -8.46 -7.18
N SER A 96 12.36 -9.78 -7.05
CA SER A 96 12.05 -10.73 -8.15
C SER A 96 10.54 -10.87 -8.37
N MET A 97 9.75 -10.67 -7.31
CA MET A 97 8.30 -10.72 -7.37
C MET A 97 7.69 -9.44 -7.97
N HIS A 98 8.25 -8.28 -7.69
CA HIS A 98 7.68 -6.98 -8.06
C HIS A 98 8.43 -6.35 -9.25
N GLU A 99 7.69 -5.62 -10.07
CA GLU A 99 8.23 -4.90 -11.21
C GLU A 99 7.70 -3.46 -11.24
N ILE A 100 8.57 -2.52 -11.53
CA ILE A 100 8.22 -1.11 -11.77
C ILE A 100 8.59 -0.80 -13.21
N THR A 101 7.61 -0.45 -14.02
CA THR A 101 7.81 0.00 -15.40
C THR A 101 7.28 1.41 -15.56
N TYR A 102 7.79 2.17 -16.53
CA TYR A 102 7.27 3.50 -16.82
C TYR A 102 7.36 3.82 -18.29
N GLU A 103 6.48 4.74 -18.72
CA GLU A 103 6.50 5.35 -20.04
C GLU A 103 6.17 6.85 -19.94
N VAL A 104 6.67 7.64 -20.87
CA VAL A 104 6.36 9.06 -20.96
C VAL A 104 5.49 9.28 -22.19
N GLU A 105 4.28 9.78 -21.98
CA GLU A 105 3.34 10.15 -23.04
C GLU A 105 3.54 11.61 -23.41
N GLU A 106 3.66 11.88 -24.74
CA GLU A 106 3.63 13.24 -25.28
C GLU A 106 2.19 13.62 -25.61
N VAL A 107 1.69 14.72 -25.04
CA VAL A 107 0.33 15.23 -25.25
C VAL A 107 0.40 16.58 -25.96
N ASP A 108 -0.22 16.68 -27.13
CA ASP A 108 -0.36 17.96 -27.82
C ASP A 108 -1.41 18.82 -27.10
N THR A 109 -0.95 19.88 -26.48
CA THR A 109 -1.76 20.86 -25.76
C THR A 109 -1.91 22.18 -26.53
N THR A 110 -1.59 22.17 -27.82
CA THR A 110 -1.70 23.32 -28.71
C THR A 110 -3.15 23.87 -28.67
N PRO A 111 -3.35 25.14 -28.33
CA PRO A 111 -4.70 25.72 -28.30
C PRO A 111 -5.39 25.63 -29.65
N GLU A 112 -6.70 25.45 -29.65
CA GLU A 112 -7.49 25.52 -30.89
C GLU A 112 -7.36 26.94 -31.54
N PRO A 113 -7.17 27.05 -32.88
CA PRO A 113 -7.08 28.28 -33.57
C PRO A 113 -8.29 29.17 -33.30
N THR A 114 -8.07 30.44 -33.04
CA THR A 114 -9.12 31.48 -32.85
C THR A 114 -9.06 32.56 -33.94
N GLU A 115 -10.07 33.41 -34.03
CA GLU A 115 -10.05 34.53 -34.99
C GLU A 115 -8.89 35.50 -34.73
N ASP A 116 -8.49 35.64 -33.46
CA ASP A 116 -7.40 36.52 -33.03
C ASP A 116 -6.03 35.87 -33.14
N GLU A 117 -5.96 34.51 -33.06
CA GLU A 117 -4.75 33.72 -33.16
C GLU A 117 -4.98 32.49 -34.07
N PRO A 118 -4.94 32.69 -35.41
CA PRO A 118 -5.26 31.62 -36.36
C PRO A 118 -4.19 30.53 -36.52
N ASP A 119 -2.99 30.73 -35.97
CA ASP A 119 -1.85 29.79 -36.03
C ASP A 119 -1.14 29.79 -34.65
N PRO A 120 -1.76 29.17 -33.63
CA PRO A 120 -1.17 29.13 -32.30
C PRO A 120 0.15 28.37 -32.31
N GLU A 121 1.08 28.78 -31.43
CA GLU A 121 2.36 28.10 -31.26
C GLU A 121 2.15 26.68 -30.73
N GLN A 122 2.80 25.70 -31.36
CA GLN A 122 2.67 24.31 -30.95
C GLN A 122 3.13 24.14 -29.48
N GLN A 123 2.28 23.55 -28.67
CA GLN A 123 2.55 23.24 -27.27
C GLN A 123 2.48 21.72 -27.06
N THR A 124 3.49 21.20 -26.37
CA THR A 124 3.55 19.77 -26.01
C THR A 124 3.73 19.67 -24.50
N ASP A 125 2.94 18.85 -23.88
CA ASP A 125 3.06 18.47 -22.49
C ASP A 125 3.47 17.01 -22.37
N TYR A 126 3.96 16.61 -21.22
CA TYR A 126 4.44 15.25 -20.97
C TYR A 126 3.76 14.70 -19.72
N ILE A 127 3.29 13.45 -19.81
CA ILE A 127 2.68 12.71 -18.70
C ILE A 127 3.52 11.46 -18.43
N LEU A 128 3.93 11.28 -17.19
CA LEU A 128 4.64 10.09 -16.74
C LEU A 128 3.65 9.04 -16.26
N HIS A 129 3.64 7.87 -16.92
CA HIS A 129 2.86 6.71 -16.51
C HIS A 129 3.77 5.68 -15.87
N ILE A 130 3.57 5.40 -14.58
CA ILE A 130 4.30 4.36 -13.85
C ILE A 130 3.34 3.21 -13.61
N THR A 131 3.77 1.97 -13.94
CA THR A 131 3.02 0.75 -13.64
C THR A 131 3.82 -0.08 -12.66
N VAL A 132 3.18 -0.43 -11.55
CA VAL A 132 3.73 -1.30 -10.50
C VAL A 132 2.93 -2.59 -10.51
N SER A 133 3.58 -3.72 -10.74
CA SER A 133 2.96 -5.04 -10.89
C SER A 133 3.69 -6.10 -10.07
N SER A 134 3.07 -7.27 -9.92
CA SER A 134 3.71 -8.43 -9.31
C SER A 134 3.55 -9.68 -10.16
N LYS A 135 4.54 -10.56 -10.06
CA LYS A 135 4.41 -11.94 -10.48
C LYS A 135 3.62 -12.72 -9.44
N THR A 136 2.90 -13.72 -9.89
CA THR A 136 2.24 -14.69 -9.00
C THR A 136 3.27 -15.59 -8.31
N VAL A 137 2.83 -16.23 -7.25
CA VAL A 137 3.62 -17.24 -6.50
C VAL A 137 4.07 -18.38 -7.43
N ASP A 138 3.17 -18.83 -8.33
CA ASP A 138 3.44 -19.91 -9.26
C ASP A 138 4.48 -19.51 -10.31
N GLU A 139 4.42 -18.27 -10.82
CA GLU A 139 5.42 -17.75 -11.77
C GLU A 139 6.81 -17.65 -11.12
N LEU A 140 6.91 -17.29 -9.82
CA LEU A 140 8.18 -17.33 -9.12
C LEU A 140 8.65 -18.76 -8.86
N ALA A 141 7.76 -19.67 -8.51
CA ALA A 141 8.07 -21.06 -8.33
C ALA A 141 8.64 -21.70 -9.62
N GLU A 142 8.06 -21.36 -10.78
CA GLU A 142 8.59 -21.73 -12.09
C GLU A 142 9.96 -21.11 -12.35
N LEU A 143 10.15 -19.80 -12.06
CA LEU A 143 11.42 -19.10 -12.23
C LEU A 143 12.55 -19.75 -11.40
N TYR A 144 12.25 -20.17 -10.18
CA TYR A 144 13.20 -20.85 -9.31
C TYR A 144 13.28 -22.36 -9.53
N ASN A 145 12.51 -22.90 -10.49
CA ASN A 145 12.45 -24.33 -10.85
C ASN A 145 12.09 -25.22 -9.64
N PHE A 146 11.06 -24.84 -8.89
CA PHE A 146 10.59 -25.61 -7.75
C PHE A 146 10.10 -27.01 -8.20
N THR A 147 10.45 -28.02 -7.43
CA THR A 147 9.91 -29.37 -7.56
C THR A 147 8.45 -29.42 -7.12
N GLN A 148 7.73 -30.51 -7.46
CA GLN A 148 6.36 -30.70 -6.99
C GLN A 148 6.26 -30.68 -5.48
N ASP A 149 7.18 -31.34 -4.75
CA ASP A 149 7.21 -31.36 -3.29
C ASP A 149 7.41 -29.94 -2.72
N GLN A 150 8.24 -29.12 -3.35
CA GLN A 150 8.45 -27.73 -2.96
C GLN A 150 7.20 -26.87 -3.22
N ASN A 151 6.50 -27.07 -4.31
CA ASN A 151 5.23 -26.40 -4.61
C ASN A 151 4.15 -26.81 -3.58
N ASP A 152 4.07 -28.07 -3.23
CA ASP A 152 3.11 -28.54 -2.21
C ASP A 152 3.38 -27.86 -0.84
N ILE A 153 4.65 -27.75 -0.43
CA ILE A 153 5.04 -27.02 0.78
C ILE A 153 4.71 -25.51 0.67
N LEU A 154 4.96 -24.89 -0.48
CA LEU A 154 4.68 -23.49 -0.73
C LEU A 154 3.19 -23.18 -0.53
N HIS A 155 2.32 -23.99 -1.13
CA HIS A 155 0.88 -23.85 -0.98
C HIS A 155 0.39 -24.14 0.44
N GLU A 156 1.03 -25.07 1.15
CA GLU A 156 0.74 -25.31 2.58
C GLU A 156 1.08 -24.07 3.44
N LEU A 157 2.25 -23.46 3.22
CA LEU A 157 2.67 -22.24 3.93
C LEU A 157 1.70 -21.04 3.66
N LEU A 158 1.11 -20.97 2.47
CA LEU A 158 0.18 -19.91 2.07
C LEU A 158 -1.29 -20.26 2.35
N SER A 159 -1.57 -21.42 2.97
CA SER A 159 -2.92 -21.80 3.38
C SER A 159 -3.50 -20.83 4.42
N ASP A 160 -4.84 -20.78 4.52
CA ASP A 160 -5.55 -19.94 5.49
C ASP A 160 -5.12 -20.23 6.95
N GLU A 161 -4.60 -21.44 7.24
CA GLU A 161 -4.12 -21.83 8.56
C GLU A 161 -2.73 -21.25 8.86
N MET A 162 -1.81 -21.28 7.90
CA MET A 162 -0.41 -20.87 8.09
C MET A 162 -0.12 -19.40 7.76
N ARG A 163 -0.89 -18.80 6.84
CA ARG A 163 -0.72 -17.41 6.41
C ARG A 163 -0.69 -16.39 7.55
N PRO A 164 -1.54 -16.48 8.61
CA PRO A 164 -1.46 -15.57 9.76
C PRO A 164 -0.11 -15.62 10.48
N THR A 165 0.55 -16.80 10.51
CA THR A 165 1.88 -16.93 11.10
C THR A 165 2.94 -16.20 10.31
N LEU A 166 2.91 -16.30 8.97
CA LEU A 166 3.80 -15.53 8.09
C LEU A 166 3.57 -14.03 8.23
N MET A 167 2.31 -13.61 8.30
CA MET A 167 1.94 -12.21 8.55
C MET A 167 2.53 -11.69 9.86
N ALA A 168 2.46 -12.48 10.93
CA ALA A 168 3.03 -12.10 12.23
C ALA A 168 4.55 -11.90 12.17
N LEU A 169 5.26 -12.71 11.39
CA LEU A 169 6.71 -12.56 11.17
C LEU A 169 7.06 -11.25 10.44
N CYS A 170 6.18 -10.77 9.57
CA CYS A 170 6.34 -9.51 8.86
C CYS A 170 6.15 -8.26 9.74
N GLY A 171 5.99 -8.42 11.04
CA GLY A 171 5.65 -7.34 11.97
C GLY A 171 4.14 -7.16 12.10
N GLY A 172 3.36 -8.03 11.44
CA GLY A 172 1.93 -8.15 11.63
C GLY A 172 1.63 -8.63 13.06
N SER A 173 0.86 -7.87 13.81
CA SER A 173 0.22 -8.39 15.01
C SER A 173 -0.84 -9.41 14.57
N ILE A 174 -0.92 -10.58 15.23
CA ILE A 174 -2.09 -11.47 15.09
C ILE A 174 -3.31 -10.85 15.79
N GLY A 175 -3.17 -9.58 16.21
CA GLY A 175 -4.21 -8.82 16.89
C GLY A 175 -5.28 -8.36 15.92
N ILE A 176 -6.52 -8.69 16.22
CA ILE A 176 -7.69 -7.98 15.69
C ILE A 176 -7.52 -6.54 16.18
N ILE A 177 -7.65 -5.54 15.28
CA ILE A 177 -7.73 -4.13 15.70
C ILE A 177 -8.96 -4.03 16.60
N GLU A 178 -8.75 -3.54 17.81
CA GLU A 178 -9.86 -3.32 18.74
C GLU A 178 -10.63 -2.05 18.35
N ASP A 179 -11.91 -2.01 18.70
CA ASP A 179 -12.76 -0.83 18.49
C ASP A 179 -12.09 0.40 19.12
N GLY A 180 -11.90 1.48 18.32
CA GLY A 180 -11.36 2.75 18.79
C GLY A 180 -9.83 2.87 18.84
N GLU A 181 -9.10 2.01 18.15
CA GLU A 181 -7.63 2.15 18.05
C GLU A 181 -7.17 3.21 17.05
N LEU A 182 -7.99 3.52 16.05
CA LEU A 182 -7.64 4.51 15.03
C LEU A 182 -8.12 5.92 15.40
N LEU A 183 -7.30 6.93 15.09
CA LEU A 183 -7.72 8.33 15.21
C LEU A 183 -8.72 8.69 14.09
N TRP A 184 -9.63 9.60 14.42
CA TRP A 184 -10.53 10.18 13.42
C TRP A 184 -9.74 11.04 12.43
N PRO A 185 -9.82 10.79 11.09
CA PRO A 185 -8.95 11.43 10.10
C PRO A 185 -9.33 12.89 9.78
N LEU A 186 -10.55 13.34 10.12
CA LEU A 186 -11.06 14.70 9.85
C LEU A 186 -11.63 15.36 11.12
N PRO A 187 -10.79 15.86 12.04
CA PRO A 187 -11.27 16.55 13.23
C PRO A 187 -12.23 17.70 12.90
N GLY A 188 -13.35 17.78 13.62
CA GLY A 188 -14.38 18.78 13.39
C GLY A 188 -15.42 18.45 12.31
N HIS A 189 -15.25 17.37 11.56
CA HIS A 189 -16.18 16.89 10.53
C HIS A 189 -16.60 15.47 10.83
N THR A 190 -17.77 15.27 11.45
CA THR A 190 -18.25 13.95 11.91
C THR A 190 -19.49 13.46 11.17
N TYR A 191 -20.03 14.26 10.25
CA TYR A 191 -21.14 13.84 9.39
C TYR A 191 -20.67 12.81 8.36
N ILE A 192 -21.45 11.74 8.16
CA ILE A 192 -21.19 10.69 7.19
C ILE A 192 -22.23 10.81 6.07
N SER A 193 -21.77 10.91 4.83
CA SER A 193 -22.66 10.95 3.64
C SER A 193 -22.90 9.56 3.05
N CYS A 194 -21.95 8.63 3.17
CA CYS A 194 -22.09 7.25 2.73
C CYS A 194 -21.33 6.32 3.69
N ASN A 195 -21.98 5.26 4.19
CA ASN A 195 -21.35 4.31 5.09
C ASN A 195 -20.71 3.16 4.30
N PHE A 196 -19.80 2.46 4.96
CA PHE A 196 -19.29 1.19 4.48
C PHE A 196 -20.43 0.19 4.22
N GLY A 197 -20.44 -0.40 3.03
CA GLY A 197 -21.42 -1.39 2.60
C GLY A 197 -22.73 -0.84 2.05
N ASP A 198 -22.98 0.47 2.14
CA ASP A 198 -24.16 1.12 1.54
C ASP A 198 -24.04 1.17 -0.01
N ASP A 199 -25.12 1.57 -0.69
CA ASP A 199 -25.05 1.93 -2.10
C ASP A 199 -24.39 3.31 -2.25
N ASP A 200 -23.40 3.43 -3.14
CA ASP A 200 -22.72 4.70 -3.41
C ASP A 200 -23.59 5.68 -4.21
N ALA A 201 -23.09 6.92 -4.41
CA ALA A 201 -23.80 7.97 -5.16
C ALA A 201 -24.06 7.61 -6.64
N TYR A 202 -23.37 6.60 -7.17
CA TYR A 202 -23.53 6.09 -8.54
C TYR A 202 -24.46 4.87 -8.61
N GLY A 203 -24.98 4.40 -7.47
CA GLY A 203 -25.85 3.23 -7.37
C GLY A 203 -25.09 1.90 -7.39
N ASN A 204 -23.78 1.89 -7.17
CA ASN A 204 -23.02 0.66 -6.97
C ASN A 204 -23.21 0.22 -5.51
N SER A 205 -23.53 -1.06 -5.32
CA SER A 205 -23.68 -1.62 -3.98
C SER A 205 -22.34 -2.00 -3.36
N GLY A 206 -22.23 -1.91 -2.03
CA GLY A 206 -21.08 -2.35 -1.29
C GLY A 206 -19.95 -1.32 -1.26
N HIS A 207 -20.28 -0.08 -0.86
CA HIS A 207 -19.31 1.00 -0.66
C HIS A 207 -18.12 0.54 0.18
N ARG A 208 -16.91 0.79 -0.33
CA ARG A 208 -15.66 0.19 0.17
C ARG A 208 -15.09 0.86 1.41
N GLY A 209 -15.59 2.06 1.76
CA GLY A 209 -15.11 2.87 2.87
C GLY A 209 -16.23 3.66 3.54
N THR A 210 -15.88 4.77 4.13
CA THR A 210 -16.80 5.74 4.72
C THR A 210 -16.51 7.11 4.15
N ASP A 211 -17.54 7.81 3.65
CA ASP A 211 -17.41 9.14 3.08
C ASP A 211 -17.73 10.22 4.11
N ILE A 212 -16.77 11.11 4.34
CA ILE A 212 -16.82 12.17 5.32
C ILE A 212 -16.75 13.53 4.59
N PRO A 213 -17.87 14.22 4.36
CA PRO A 213 -17.90 15.53 3.73
C PRO A 213 -17.16 16.58 4.56
N ALA A 214 -16.33 17.37 3.89
CA ALA A 214 -15.64 18.53 4.46
C ALA A 214 -15.31 19.53 3.33
N PRO A 215 -15.09 20.80 3.65
CA PRO A 215 -14.65 21.79 2.67
C PRO A 215 -13.35 21.38 1.97
N GLU A 216 -13.20 21.73 0.70
CA GLU A 216 -11.94 21.56 -0.02
C GLU A 216 -10.78 22.21 0.75
N GLY A 217 -9.64 21.53 0.75
CA GLY A 217 -8.46 22.01 1.47
C GLY A 217 -8.45 21.71 2.99
N THR A 218 -9.50 21.06 3.54
CA THR A 218 -9.48 20.60 4.94
C THR A 218 -8.35 19.58 5.12
N PRO A 219 -7.46 19.75 6.13
CA PRO A 219 -6.37 18.79 6.37
C PRO A 219 -6.89 17.40 6.72
N ILE A 220 -6.32 16.37 6.08
CA ILE A 220 -6.57 14.96 6.36
C ILE A 220 -5.41 14.44 7.21
N LEU A 221 -5.74 13.82 8.34
CA LEU A 221 -4.77 13.27 9.27
C LEU A 221 -4.62 11.76 9.09
N ALA A 222 -3.41 11.25 9.24
CA ALA A 222 -3.17 9.81 9.34
C ALA A 222 -3.89 9.24 10.58
N ALA A 223 -4.79 8.30 10.38
CA ALA A 223 -5.54 7.66 11.47
C ALA A 223 -4.65 6.80 12.36
N HIS A 224 -3.51 6.35 11.84
CA HIS A 224 -2.48 5.58 12.54
C HIS A 224 -1.11 5.88 11.95
N GLY A 225 -0.04 5.66 12.70
CA GLY A 225 1.33 5.73 12.17
C GLY A 225 1.59 4.58 11.18
N GLY A 226 2.51 4.79 10.26
CA GLY A 226 2.86 3.79 9.27
C GLY A 226 3.79 4.31 8.18
N THR A 227 3.95 3.53 7.12
CA THR A 227 4.71 3.90 5.93
C THR A 227 3.76 4.20 4.77
N VAL A 228 4.00 5.29 4.06
CA VAL A 228 3.25 5.64 2.84
C VAL A 228 3.58 4.64 1.74
N ILE A 229 2.60 3.85 1.31
CA ILE A 229 2.75 2.90 0.21
C ILE A 229 2.40 3.57 -1.12
N ILE A 230 1.30 4.33 -1.13
CA ILE A 230 0.81 5.06 -2.29
C ILE A 230 0.65 6.52 -1.91
N SER A 231 1.18 7.42 -2.72
CA SER A 231 0.84 8.83 -2.73
C SER A 231 0.81 9.31 -4.17
N GLY A 232 -0.41 9.50 -4.72
CA GLY A 232 -0.54 9.89 -6.13
C GLY A 232 -1.93 9.64 -6.69
N TRP A 233 -2.04 9.75 -8.02
CA TRP A 233 -3.28 9.67 -8.76
C TRP A 233 -3.74 8.22 -9.03
N ASN A 234 -5.04 8.02 -8.94
CA ASN A 234 -5.75 6.85 -9.43
C ASN A 234 -7.07 7.28 -10.07
N ASN A 235 -7.48 6.69 -11.18
CA ASN A 235 -8.67 7.14 -11.91
C ASN A 235 -9.96 7.13 -11.06
N SER A 236 -10.14 6.12 -10.20
CA SER A 236 -11.32 6.04 -9.33
C SER A 236 -11.14 6.83 -8.04
N TYR A 237 -10.02 6.66 -7.33
CA TYR A 237 -9.75 7.31 -6.04
C TYR A 237 -9.27 8.76 -6.15
N GLY A 238 -8.94 9.24 -7.37
CA GLY A 238 -8.28 10.55 -7.55
C GLY A 238 -6.91 10.59 -6.88
N ASN A 239 -6.51 11.75 -6.36
CA ASN A 239 -5.34 11.84 -5.49
C ASN A 239 -5.61 11.09 -4.19
N GLN A 240 -4.71 10.17 -3.85
CA GLN A 240 -4.88 9.28 -2.70
C GLN A 240 -3.59 9.08 -1.92
N VAL A 241 -3.73 8.69 -0.66
CA VAL A 241 -2.67 8.14 0.17
C VAL A 241 -3.12 6.78 0.69
N LEU A 242 -2.26 5.76 0.56
CA LEU A 242 -2.42 4.47 1.21
C LEU A 242 -1.25 4.28 2.18
N LEU A 243 -1.55 3.98 3.43
CA LEU A 243 -0.58 3.67 4.46
C LEU A 243 -0.55 2.17 4.75
N ASP A 244 0.65 1.61 4.86
CA ASP A 244 0.88 0.38 5.63
C ASP A 244 1.07 0.80 7.10
N ASN A 245 0.13 0.41 7.93
CA ASN A 245 0.13 0.75 9.35
C ASN A 245 0.76 -0.37 10.20
N GLY A 246 1.33 -1.39 9.53
CA GLY A 246 1.87 -2.58 10.18
C GLY A 246 0.79 -3.57 10.57
N ALA A 247 1.19 -4.78 10.98
CA ALA A 247 0.25 -5.80 11.47
C ALA A 247 -0.82 -6.24 10.46
N GLY A 248 -0.58 -6.08 9.15
CA GLY A 248 -1.58 -6.31 8.11
C GLY A 248 -2.68 -5.25 8.07
N LEU A 249 -2.56 -4.19 8.89
CA LEU A 249 -3.43 -3.03 8.85
C LEU A 249 -2.98 -2.09 7.73
N SER A 250 -3.93 -1.61 6.94
CA SER A 250 -3.71 -0.50 6.03
C SER A 250 -4.89 0.45 6.03
N THR A 251 -4.61 1.74 5.80
CA THR A 251 -5.62 2.79 5.72
C THR A 251 -5.46 3.58 4.43
N ARG A 252 -6.58 3.81 3.72
CA ARG A 252 -6.62 4.58 2.48
C ARG A 252 -7.41 5.87 2.67
N TYR A 253 -6.90 6.92 2.06
CA TYR A 253 -7.49 8.26 2.06
C TYR A 253 -7.54 8.74 0.62
N ALA A 254 -8.75 9.01 0.10
CA ALA A 254 -8.94 9.29 -1.33
C ALA A 254 -9.71 10.58 -1.59
N HIS A 255 -9.88 10.92 -2.86
CA HIS A 255 -10.51 12.12 -3.41
C HIS A 255 -9.83 13.43 -2.98
N MET A 256 -8.55 13.37 -2.61
CA MET A 256 -7.79 14.54 -2.17
C MET A 256 -7.64 15.57 -3.29
N THR A 257 -7.57 16.86 -2.94
CA THR A 257 -7.11 17.90 -3.88
C THR A 257 -5.60 17.76 -4.12
N GLN A 258 -4.84 17.44 -3.06
CA GLN A 258 -3.41 17.14 -3.15
C GLN A 258 -2.94 16.28 -1.97
N THR A 259 -1.91 15.49 -2.17
CA THR A 259 -1.19 14.77 -1.12
C THR A 259 -0.15 15.68 -0.46
N ALA A 260 0.19 15.43 0.81
CA ALA A 260 1.18 16.19 1.58
C ALA A 260 2.40 15.32 1.97
N VAL A 261 2.42 14.07 1.53
CA VAL A 261 3.46 13.07 1.81
C VAL A 261 3.83 12.34 0.53
N THR A 262 4.96 11.63 0.53
CA THR A 262 5.48 10.87 -0.62
C THR A 262 5.58 9.39 -0.28
N ALA A 263 5.51 8.51 -1.30
CA ALA A 263 5.70 7.07 -1.12
C ALA A 263 7.07 6.78 -0.48
N GLY A 264 7.11 5.81 0.45
CA GLY A 264 8.28 5.50 1.27
C GLY A 264 8.42 6.34 2.55
N GLU A 265 7.67 7.44 2.70
CA GLU A 265 7.74 8.30 3.90
C GLU A 265 7.10 7.61 5.11
N ALA A 266 7.79 7.66 6.27
CA ALA A 266 7.20 7.25 7.54
C ALA A 266 6.35 8.38 8.13
N VAL A 267 5.11 8.09 8.51
CA VAL A 267 4.17 9.04 9.11
C VAL A 267 3.77 8.60 10.51
N THR A 268 3.45 9.58 11.35
CA THR A 268 2.90 9.34 12.70
C THR A 268 1.38 9.55 12.71
N ALA A 269 0.68 8.90 13.63
CA ALA A 269 -0.74 9.16 13.84
C ALA A 269 -0.99 10.66 14.11
N GLY A 270 -2.00 11.22 13.43
CA GLY A 270 -2.31 12.66 13.51
C GLY A 270 -1.46 13.58 12.60
N GLN A 271 -0.48 13.04 11.87
CA GLN A 271 0.26 13.81 10.86
C GLN A 271 -0.66 14.16 9.68
N VAL A 272 -0.54 15.38 9.13
CA VAL A 272 -1.24 15.79 7.90
C VAL A 272 -0.63 15.04 6.72
N ILE A 273 -1.47 14.30 5.97
CA ILE A 273 -1.04 13.48 4.82
C ILE A 273 -1.63 13.96 3.48
N GLY A 274 -2.57 14.90 3.52
CA GLY A 274 -3.18 15.49 2.34
C GLY A 274 -4.34 16.40 2.71
N TYR A 275 -5.11 16.80 1.70
CA TYR A 275 -6.18 17.75 1.86
C TYR A 275 -7.42 17.30 1.11
N VAL A 276 -8.60 17.49 1.72
CA VAL A 276 -9.90 17.15 1.12
C VAL A 276 -10.09 17.81 -0.23
N GLY A 277 -10.65 17.04 -1.16
CA GLY A 277 -11.02 17.52 -2.50
C GLY A 277 -12.19 16.71 -3.06
N SER A 278 -12.28 16.68 -4.38
CA SER A 278 -13.30 15.94 -5.15
C SER A 278 -12.69 15.35 -6.42
N THR A 279 -11.47 14.85 -6.35
CA THR A 279 -10.77 14.26 -7.50
C THR A 279 -11.16 12.79 -7.71
N GLY A 280 -10.99 12.27 -8.94
CA GLY A 280 -11.43 10.93 -9.32
C GLY A 280 -12.95 10.79 -9.42
N ASP A 281 -13.48 9.61 -9.10
CA ASP A 281 -14.93 9.33 -9.12
C ASP A 281 -15.60 9.88 -7.87
N SER A 282 -15.83 11.21 -7.85
CA SER A 282 -16.39 11.94 -6.71
C SER A 282 -17.48 12.89 -7.15
N THR A 283 -18.56 13.01 -6.36
CA THR A 283 -19.69 13.91 -6.63
C THR A 283 -19.64 15.23 -5.86
N GLY A 284 -18.64 15.41 -4.99
CA GLY A 284 -18.47 16.61 -4.18
C GLY A 284 -17.35 16.44 -3.15
N ASN A 285 -16.96 17.53 -2.50
CA ASN A 285 -15.82 17.54 -1.59
C ASN A 285 -16.07 16.63 -0.37
N HIS A 286 -15.30 15.56 -0.24
CA HIS A 286 -15.30 14.62 0.88
C HIS A 286 -13.98 13.86 0.98
N LEU A 287 -13.71 13.27 2.12
CA LEU A 287 -12.72 12.22 2.30
C LEU A 287 -13.42 10.87 2.13
N HIS A 288 -12.97 10.03 1.21
CA HIS A 288 -13.26 8.61 1.19
C HIS A 288 -12.19 7.90 2.02
N PHE A 289 -12.61 7.25 3.12
CA PHE A 289 -11.71 6.60 4.09
C PHE A 289 -11.97 5.10 4.14
N GLU A 290 -10.94 4.30 3.84
CA GLU A 290 -11.00 2.82 3.95
C GLU A 290 -10.06 2.34 5.06
N VAL A 291 -10.45 1.27 5.71
CA VAL A 291 -9.60 0.48 6.61
C VAL A 291 -9.60 -0.97 6.13
N MET A 292 -8.42 -1.55 6.04
CA MET A 292 -8.24 -2.94 5.64
C MET A 292 -7.40 -3.68 6.66
N GLN A 293 -7.82 -4.89 7.01
CA GLN A 293 -7.04 -5.83 7.82
C GLN A 293 -6.76 -7.07 6.99
N ASN A 294 -5.49 -7.39 6.75
CA ASN A 294 -5.06 -8.49 5.90
C ASN A 294 -5.77 -8.47 4.52
N SER A 295 -5.78 -7.29 3.89
CA SER A 295 -6.46 -7.01 2.62
C SER A 295 -8.00 -7.16 2.63
N VAL A 296 -8.60 -7.46 3.77
CA VAL A 296 -10.07 -7.49 3.95
C VAL A 296 -10.55 -6.12 4.41
N ARG A 297 -11.46 -5.51 3.64
CA ARG A 297 -12.07 -4.23 4.01
C ARG A 297 -12.94 -4.37 5.25
N MET A 298 -12.75 -3.44 6.17
CA MET A 298 -13.46 -3.35 7.44
C MET A 298 -14.33 -2.09 7.46
N ASN A 299 -15.40 -2.10 8.27
CA ASN A 299 -16.15 -0.87 8.51
C ASN A 299 -15.32 0.11 9.35
N PRO A 300 -14.87 1.26 8.79
CA PRO A 300 -14.02 2.21 9.51
C PRO A 300 -14.63 2.72 10.82
N LEU A 301 -15.97 2.89 10.85
CA LEU A 301 -16.67 3.44 12.02
C LEU A 301 -16.64 2.54 13.26
N GLN A 302 -16.29 1.26 13.10
CA GLN A 302 -16.10 0.35 14.22
C GLN A 302 -14.69 0.45 14.83
N LEU A 303 -13.73 1.02 14.08
CA LEU A 303 -12.32 1.00 14.42
C LEU A 303 -11.76 2.36 14.83
N VAL A 304 -12.46 3.45 14.49
CA VAL A 304 -12.06 4.82 14.80
C VAL A 304 -12.74 5.36 16.06
N VAL A 305 -12.04 6.23 16.78
CA VAL A 305 -12.65 7.07 17.81
C VAL A 305 -13.29 8.28 17.16
N VAL A 306 -14.61 8.22 16.94
CA VAL A 306 -15.35 9.39 16.41
C VAL A 306 -15.46 10.45 17.49
N PRO A 307 -14.98 11.70 17.26
CA PRO A 307 -15.13 12.80 18.23
C PRO A 307 -16.62 13.10 18.50
N GLN A 308 -16.95 13.35 19.79
CA GLN A 308 -18.30 13.74 20.20
C GLN A 308 -18.56 15.22 19.94
#